data_aba3320d17bc7a50cfd910fe96de77d5
#
_entry.id   aba3320d17bc7a50cfd910fe96de77d5
#
_cell.length_a   1.000
_cell.length_b   1.000
_cell.length_c   1.000
_cell.angle_alpha   90.00
_cell.angle_beta   90.00
_cell.angle_gamma   90.00
#
_symmetry.space_group_name_H-M   'P 1'
#
loop_
_entity.id
_entity.type
_entity.pdbx_description
1 polymer ?
#
loop_
_entity_poly.entity_id
_entity_poly.type
_entity_poly.pdbx_seq_one_letter_code
_entity_poly.pdbx_strand_id
1 'polypeptide(L)'
;MYKRQSVHGILLQHPVPSQIDERLCFDEIDINKDVDGVTCLGFGNMSMGLDAYGSCTPAGIMRLINHHNIKVEGLNAVVVGRSPILGKPMAMMLLNMNATVTICHSRTTNLDLIIKDADIIVGAVGIPKFIKSDWIKKGAVVIDAGYHPEKCGDIDLDNIEKIASAYTPVPGGVGPMTINTLILQTLLSAERAASN
;
A
#
# COMPACT_ATOMS: atom_id res chain seq x y z
N MET A 1 -11.74 -1.09 24.62
CA MET A 1 -11.65 -2.26 23.72
C MET A 1 -10.22 -2.71 23.51
N TYR A 2 -9.27 -1.81 23.24
CA TYR A 2 -7.85 -2.11 23.01
C TYR A 2 -7.11 -2.78 24.19
N LYS A 3 -7.62 -2.66 25.40
CA LYS A 3 -7.06 -3.30 26.62
C LYS A 3 -7.61 -4.71 26.88
N ARG A 4 -8.57 -5.22 26.09
CA ARG A 4 -9.10 -6.57 26.28
C ARG A 4 -8.11 -7.60 25.76
N GLN A 5 -7.63 -8.47 26.60
CA GLN A 5 -6.70 -9.56 26.26
C GLN A 5 -7.27 -10.52 25.19
N SER A 6 -8.59 -10.72 25.18
CA SER A 6 -9.30 -11.59 24.23
C SER A 6 -9.48 -10.98 22.83
N VAL A 7 -9.02 -9.75 22.55
CA VAL A 7 -9.08 -9.12 21.24
C VAL A 7 -7.69 -9.13 20.65
N HIS A 8 -7.54 -9.76 19.48
CA HIS A 8 -6.26 -9.97 18.82
C HIS A 8 -5.97 -8.97 17.68
N GLY A 9 -6.95 -8.21 17.23
CA GLY A 9 -6.78 -7.20 16.20
C GLY A 9 -7.77 -6.05 16.37
N ILE A 10 -7.35 -4.84 16.02
CA ILE A 10 -8.16 -3.64 16.05
C ILE A 10 -8.04 -2.97 14.68
N LEU A 11 -9.18 -2.70 14.06
CA LEU A 11 -9.32 -1.89 12.86
C LEU A 11 -10.12 -0.64 13.23
N LEU A 12 -9.58 0.52 12.93
CA LEU A 12 -10.31 1.77 12.90
C LEU A 12 -10.62 2.14 11.44
N GLN A 13 -11.91 2.03 11.08
CA GLN A 13 -12.31 2.39 9.71
C GLN A 13 -12.12 3.88 9.49
N HIS A 14 -11.36 4.24 8.47
CA HIS A 14 -11.11 5.61 8.07
C HIS A 14 -11.70 5.94 6.67
N PRO A 15 -11.89 7.21 6.33
CA PRO A 15 -11.67 8.37 7.20
C PRO A 15 -12.69 8.43 8.33
N VAL A 16 -12.24 8.91 9.48
CA VAL A 16 -13.14 9.20 10.61
C VAL A 16 -13.84 10.56 10.40
N PRO A 17 -14.98 10.82 11.10
CA PRO A 17 -15.61 12.13 11.09
C PRO A 17 -14.64 13.25 11.53
N SER A 18 -14.75 14.43 10.92
CA SER A 18 -13.76 15.52 11.05
C SER A 18 -13.56 16.06 12.47
N GLN A 19 -14.49 15.80 13.40
CA GLN A 19 -14.38 16.14 14.81
C GLN A 19 -13.49 15.20 15.63
N ILE A 20 -13.05 14.08 15.03
CA ILE A 20 -12.20 13.07 15.67
C ILE A 20 -10.78 13.24 15.12
N ASP A 21 -9.80 13.28 16.01
CA ASP A 21 -8.39 13.20 15.61
C ASP A 21 -8.03 11.75 15.27
N GLU A 22 -8.03 11.44 13.98
CA GLU A 22 -7.75 10.10 13.46
C GLU A 22 -6.36 9.62 13.89
N ARG A 23 -5.36 10.51 13.87
CA ARG A 23 -3.98 10.15 14.21
C ARG A 23 -3.85 9.74 15.67
N LEU A 24 -4.46 10.48 16.57
CA LEU A 24 -4.49 10.11 18.00
C LEU A 24 -5.17 8.77 18.21
N CYS A 25 -6.28 8.52 17.52
CA CYS A 25 -7.00 7.24 17.63
C CYS A 25 -6.16 6.06 17.13
N PHE A 26 -5.42 6.22 16.04
CA PHE A 26 -4.52 5.19 15.54
C PHE A 26 -3.40 4.89 16.54
N ASP A 27 -2.75 5.92 17.08
CA ASP A 27 -1.60 5.76 17.97
C ASP A 27 -1.96 5.24 19.37
N GLU A 28 -3.26 5.22 19.73
CA GLU A 28 -3.79 4.55 20.94
C GLU A 28 -3.97 3.04 20.75
N ILE A 29 -3.84 2.50 19.55
CA ILE A 29 -3.90 1.06 19.30
C ILE A 29 -2.62 0.40 19.81
N ASP A 30 -2.76 -0.65 20.64
CA ASP A 30 -1.63 -1.47 21.05
C ASP A 30 -0.93 -2.06 19.83
N ILE A 31 0.39 -1.91 19.75
CA ILE A 31 1.22 -2.37 18.61
C ILE A 31 1.02 -3.86 18.28
N ASN A 32 0.78 -4.70 19.30
CA ASN A 32 0.52 -6.13 19.10
C ASN A 32 -0.89 -6.40 18.52
N LYS A 33 -1.76 -5.39 18.47
CA LYS A 33 -3.13 -5.45 17.95
C LYS A 33 -3.35 -4.54 16.76
N ASP A 34 -2.31 -3.84 16.32
CA ASP A 34 -2.32 -2.95 15.15
C ASP A 34 -2.23 -3.77 13.84
N VAL A 35 -3.21 -4.62 13.64
CA VAL A 35 -3.26 -5.55 12.50
C VAL A 35 -3.53 -4.85 11.16
N ASP A 36 -3.84 -3.57 11.17
CA ASP A 36 -3.96 -2.74 9.97
C ASP A 36 -2.68 -1.93 9.67
N GLY A 37 -1.71 -1.94 10.61
CA GLY A 37 -0.40 -1.31 10.45
C GLY A 37 -0.48 0.22 10.30
N VAL A 38 -1.27 0.88 11.16
CA VAL A 38 -1.57 2.31 11.04
C VAL A 38 -0.92 3.19 12.12
N THR A 39 -0.36 2.58 13.18
CA THR A 39 0.32 3.32 14.26
C THR A 39 1.65 3.90 13.81
N CYS A 40 2.07 5.03 14.39
CA CYS A 40 3.39 5.61 14.15
C CYS A 40 4.52 4.65 14.54
N LEU A 41 4.37 3.93 15.65
CA LEU A 41 5.37 2.97 16.11
C LEU A 41 5.47 1.78 15.15
N GLY A 42 4.33 1.22 14.70
CA GLY A 42 4.31 0.13 13.73
C GLY A 42 4.94 0.52 12.40
N PHE A 43 4.60 1.71 11.89
CA PHE A 43 5.23 2.26 10.69
C PHE A 43 6.75 2.45 10.87
N GLY A 44 7.19 2.97 12.02
CA GLY A 44 8.61 3.13 12.33
C GLY A 44 9.36 1.80 12.30
N ASN A 45 8.85 0.80 13.02
CA ASN A 45 9.43 -0.54 13.05
C ASN A 45 9.51 -1.17 11.65
N MET A 46 8.40 -1.18 10.93
CA MET A 46 8.34 -1.70 9.55
C MET A 46 9.33 -0.99 8.62
N SER A 47 9.43 0.33 8.71
CA SER A 47 10.35 1.12 7.89
C SER A 47 11.82 0.79 8.15
N MET A 48 12.15 0.44 9.39
CA MET A 48 13.49 0.03 9.81
C MET A 48 13.78 -1.47 9.58
N GLY A 49 12.82 -2.21 8.98
CA GLY A 49 12.95 -3.65 8.78
C GLY A 49 12.79 -4.48 10.05
N LEU A 50 12.23 -3.90 11.11
CA LEU A 50 11.92 -4.59 12.35
C LEU A 50 10.55 -5.27 12.27
N ASP A 51 10.30 -6.22 13.20
CA ASP A 51 9.02 -6.94 13.24
C ASP A 51 7.87 -5.97 13.57
N ALA A 52 6.91 -5.89 12.66
CA ALA A 52 5.68 -5.14 12.80
C ALA A 52 4.65 -5.59 11.75
N TYR A 53 3.37 -5.36 12.03
CA TYR A 53 2.35 -5.48 11.01
C TYR A 53 2.48 -4.30 10.04
N GLY A 54 2.55 -4.60 8.75
CA GLY A 54 2.55 -3.56 7.72
C GLY A 54 1.14 -3.08 7.40
N SER A 55 1.01 -1.83 6.94
CA SER A 55 -0.29 -1.34 6.44
C SER A 55 -0.87 -2.31 5.43
N CYS A 56 -2.14 -2.69 5.61
CA CYS A 56 -2.75 -3.83 4.91
C CYS A 56 -2.72 -3.70 3.39
N THR A 57 -2.97 -2.52 2.83
CA THR A 57 -2.93 -2.32 1.38
C THR A 57 -1.52 -2.47 0.81
N PRO A 58 -0.49 -1.77 1.31
CA PRO A 58 0.90 -2.00 0.89
C PRO A 58 1.36 -3.44 1.08
N ALA A 59 1.08 -4.05 2.22
CA ALA A 59 1.44 -5.44 2.50
C ALA A 59 0.73 -6.41 1.53
N GLY A 60 -0.53 -6.15 1.18
CA GLY A 60 -1.27 -6.88 0.17
C GLY A 60 -0.64 -6.76 -1.22
N ILE A 61 -0.17 -5.58 -1.58
CA ILE A 61 0.58 -5.33 -2.83
C ILE A 61 1.89 -6.12 -2.83
N MET A 62 2.66 -6.09 -1.74
CA MET A 62 3.90 -6.86 -1.64
C MET A 62 3.66 -8.36 -1.76
N ARG A 63 2.54 -8.86 -1.23
CA ARG A 63 2.12 -10.26 -1.40
C ARG A 63 1.79 -10.62 -2.85
N LEU A 64 1.14 -9.72 -3.60
CA LEU A 64 0.92 -9.90 -5.05
C LEU A 64 2.26 -9.95 -5.80
N ILE A 65 3.15 -9.01 -5.55
CA ILE A 65 4.49 -8.94 -6.15
C ILE A 65 5.23 -10.25 -5.93
N ASN A 66 5.27 -10.73 -4.68
CA ASN A 66 5.95 -11.98 -4.32
C ASN A 66 5.28 -13.21 -4.95
N HIS A 67 3.94 -13.28 -4.95
CA HIS A 67 3.19 -14.40 -5.52
C HIS A 67 3.45 -14.57 -7.02
N HIS A 68 3.57 -13.46 -7.74
CA HIS A 68 3.86 -13.46 -9.17
C HIS A 68 5.36 -13.48 -9.49
N ASN A 69 6.23 -13.64 -8.48
CA ASN A 69 7.69 -13.67 -8.63
C ASN A 69 8.23 -12.43 -9.38
N ILE A 70 7.62 -11.27 -9.14
CA ILE A 70 8.07 -10.01 -9.74
C ILE A 70 9.33 -9.57 -9.02
N LYS A 71 10.44 -9.44 -9.75
CA LYS A 71 11.68 -8.93 -9.20
C LYS A 71 11.51 -7.45 -8.84
N VAL A 72 11.91 -7.09 -7.64
CA VAL A 72 11.89 -5.70 -7.13
C VAL A 72 13.31 -5.14 -6.98
N GLU A 73 14.23 -5.98 -6.54
CA GLU A 73 15.62 -5.62 -6.28
C GLU A 73 16.29 -4.97 -7.48
N GLY A 74 16.87 -3.79 -7.27
CA GLY A 74 17.60 -3.01 -8.25
C GLY A 74 16.71 -2.26 -9.25
N LEU A 75 15.38 -2.32 -9.13
CA LEU A 75 14.46 -1.63 -10.01
C LEU A 75 14.11 -0.22 -9.49
N ASN A 76 13.74 0.67 -10.40
CA ASN A 76 13.20 1.99 -10.10
C ASN A 76 11.70 1.87 -9.83
N ALA A 77 11.28 2.12 -8.59
CA ALA A 77 9.89 2.13 -8.18
C ALA A 77 9.39 3.56 -7.94
N VAL A 78 8.28 3.91 -8.54
CA VAL A 78 7.62 5.21 -8.35
C VAL A 78 6.30 4.99 -7.63
N VAL A 79 6.15 5.59 -6.45
CA VAL A 79 4.90 5.62 -5.69
C VAL A 79 4.28 7.00 -5.85
N VAL A 80 3.16 7.07 -6.55
CA VAL A 80 2.40 8.31 -6.75
C VAL A 80 1.34 8.42 -5.68
N GLY A 81 1.66 9.16 -4.62
CA GLY A 81 0.88 9.30 -3.40
C GLY A 81 1.78 9.25 -2.17
N ARG A 82 1.42 9.99 -1.12
CA ARG A 82 2.21 10.06 0.13
C ARG A 82 1.36 9.99 1.40
N SER A 83 0.22 9.32 1.33
CA SER A 83 -0.63 9.15 2.51
C SER A 83 0.10 8.35 3.60
N PRO A 84 -0.19 8.60 4.89
CA PRO A 84 0.44 7.87 6.00
C PRO A 84 0.14 6.37 5.99
N ILE A 85 -1.00 5.97 5.42
CA ILE A 85 -1.51 4.59 5.47
C ILE A 85 -1.27 3.78 4.18
N LEU A 86 -0.83 4.44 3.09
CA LEU A 86 -0.61 3.74 1.81
C LEU A 86 0.70 4.20 1.15
N GLY A 87 0.81 5.46 0.71
CA GLY A 87 1.95 5.90 -0.09
C GLY A 87 3.29 5.79 0.63
N LYS A 88 3.38 6.29 1.87
CA LYS A 88 4.62 6.19 2.67
C LYS A 88 4.96 4.74 3.03
N PRO A 89 4.04 3.93 3.58
CA PRO A 89 4.33 2.53 3.87
C PRO A 89 4.73 1.73 2.62
N MET A 90 4.06 1.95 1.50
CA MET A 90 4.39 1.29 0.23
C MET A 90 5.83 1.58 -0.22
N ALA A 91 6.23 2.84 -0.13
CA ALA A 91 7.58 3.24 -0.50
C ALA A 91 8.64 2.58 0.40
N MET A 92 8.40 2.51 1.70
CA MET A 92 9.32 1.84 2.63
C MET A 92 9.38 0.33 2.42
N MET A 93 8.25 -0.32 2.13
CA MET A 93 8.25 -1.76 1.82
C MET A 93 9.02 -2.08 0.54
N LEU A 94 8.88 -1.27 -0.51
CA LEU A 94 9.66 -1.42 -1.74
C LEU A 94 11.15 -1.17 -1.51
N LEU A 95 11.49 -0.16 -0.69
CA LEU A 95 12.87 0.12 -0.30
C LEU A 95 13.49 -1.07 0.46
N ASN A 96 12.76 -1.66 1.40
CA ASN A 96 13.20 -2.84 2.15
C ASN A 96 13.38 -4.08 1.25
N MET A 97 12.77 -4.09 0.06
CA MET A 97 13.01 -5.10 -0.99
C MET A 97 14.11 -4.69 -1.99
N ASN A 98 14.95 -3.72 -1.63
CA ASN A 98 16.08 -3.23 -2.42
C ASN A 98 15.70 -2.51 -3.73
N ALA A 99 14.51 -1.92 -3.83
CA ALA A 99 14.18 -1.00 -4.92
C ALA A 99 14.81 0.39 -4.68
N THR A 100 15.10 1.10 -5.76
CA THR A 100 15.28 2.55 -5.71
C THR A 100 13.90 3.20 -5.78
N VAL A 101 13.51 3.97 -4.75
CA VAL A 101 12.13 4.45 -4.63
C VAL A 101 12.04 5.96 -4.76
N THR A 102 11.15 6.42 -5.62
CA THR A 102 10.74 7.82 -5.72
C THR A 102 9.30 7.98 -5.26
N ILE A 103 9.04 8.88 -4.31
CA ILE A 103 7.69 9.24 -3.86
C ILE A 103 7.26 10.53 -4.54
N CYS A 104 6.19 10.47 -5.34
CA CYS A 104 5.58 11.60 -6.00
C CYS A 104 4.30 12.05 -5.30
N HIS A 105 3.99 13.34 -5.43
CA HIS A 105 2.84 13.95 -4.76
C HIS A 105 2.35 15.19 -5.53
N SER A 106 1.29 15.83 -5.06
CA SER A 106 0.65 16.99 -5.70
C SER A 106 1.56 18.20 -5.96
N ARG A 107 2.77 18.22 -5.43
CA ARG A 107 3.78 19.27 -5.68
C ARG A 107 4.98 18.79 -6.49
N THR A 108 4.94 17.54 -6.98
CA THR A 108 5.97 17.00 -7.86
C THR A 108 5.85 17.63 -9.24
N THR A 109 6.96 18.13 -9.76
CA THR A 109 7.05 18.64 -11.14
C THR A 109 7.48 17.53 -12.07
N ASN A 110 7.08 17.60 -13.33
CA ASN A 110 7.44 16.64 -14.38
C ASN A 110 7.12 15.18 -14.01
N LEU A 111 5.94 14.97 -13.42
CA LEU A 111 5.51 13.65 -12.95
C LEU A 111 5.49 12.60 -14.07
N ASP A 112 5.08 12.98 -15.25
CA ASP A 112 5.06 12.16 -16.46
C ASP A 112 6.45 11.62 -16.82
N LEU A 113 7.49 12.45 -16.74
CA LEU A 113 8.87 12.04 -16.99
C LEU A 113 9.39 11.08 -15.93
N ILE A 114 9.05 11.31 -14.66
CA ILE A 114 9.43 10.42 -13.56
C ILE A 114 8.78 9.04 -13.73
N ILE A 115 7.49 9.00 -14.08
CA ILE A 115 6.77 7.74 -14.32
C ILE A 115 7.35 7.00 -15.53
N LYS A 116 7.76 7.73 -16.55
CA LYS A 116 8.31 7.15 -17.79
C LYS A 116 9.61 6.38 -17.57
N ASP A 117 10.34 6.67 -16.52
CA ASP A 117 11.58 5.97 -16.14
C ASP A 117 11.34 4.79 -15.16
N ALA A 118 10.13 4.66 -14.64
CA ALA A 118 9.81 3.68 -13.61
C ALA A 118 9.67 2.26 -14.16
N ASP A 119 10.25 1.30 -13.47
CA ASP A 119 10.05 -0.14 -13.71
C ASP A 119 8.82 -0.66 -12.96
N ILE A 120 8.52 -0.06 -11.79
CA ILE A 120 7.34 -0.35 -10.98
C ILE A 120 6.63 0.96 -10.68
N ILE A 121 5.32 1.02 -10.95
CA ILE A 121 4.47 2.19 -10.67
C ILE A 121 3.36 1.77 -9.72
N VAL A 122 3.21 2.52 -8.64
CA VAL A 122 2.08 2.37 -7.71
C VAL A 122 1.27 3.66 -7.69
N GLY A 123 0.03 3.60 -8.18
CA GLY A 123 -0.95 4.69 -8.12
C GLY A 123 -1.70 4.68 -6.79
N ALA A 124 -1.64 5.79 -6.03
CA ALA A 124 -2.26 5.95 -4.71
C ALA A 124 -2.62 7.42 -4.44
N VAL A 125 -3.29 8.07 -5.40
CA VAL A 125 -3.60 9.51 -5.37
C VAL A 125 -5.05 9.82 -5.02
N GLY A 126 -5.96 8.84 -5.18
CA GLY A 126 -7.38 9.02 -4.95
C GLY A 126 -8.07 9.90 -6.00
N ILE A 127 -7.56 9.93 -7.23
CA ILE A 127 -8.12 10.68 -8.35
C ILE A 127 -8.29 9.73 -9.54
N PRO A 128 -9.53 9.59 -10.10
CA PRO A 128 -9.81 8.65 -11.16
C PRO A 128 -8.93 8.88 -12.40
N LYS A 129 -8.29 7.82 -12.90
CA LYS A 129 -7.48 7.82 -14.12
C LYS A 129 -6.48 8.99 -14.23
N PHE A 130 -5.90 9.38 -13.10
CA PHE A 130 -4.95 10.50 -13.01
C PHE A 130 -3.66 10.19 -13.76
N ILE A 131 -3.09 9.00 -13.52
CA ILE A 131 -1.88 8.54 -14.19
C ILE A 131 -2.27 8.02 -15.58
N LYS A 132 -1.69 8.60 -16.63
CA LYS A 132 -2.04 8.25 -18.00
C LYS A 132 -1.23 7.07 -18.50
N SER A 133 -1.84 6.23 -19.33
CA SER A 133 -1.18 5.05 -19.90
C SER A 133 0.03 5.39 -20.79
N ASP A 134 0.01 6.53 -21.45
CA ASP A 134 1.12 7.02 -22.29
C ASP A 134 2.34 7.54 -21.50
N TRP A 135 2.21 7.72 -20.19
CA TRP A 135 3.33 8.02 -19.30
C TRP A 135 4.10 6.75 -18.90
N ILE A 136 3.50 5.58 -19.08
CA ILE A 136 4.03 4.31 -18.55
C ILE A 136 5.08 3.73 -19.49
N LYS A 137 6.23 3.37 -18.94
CA LYS A 137 7.31 2.69 -19.63
C LYS A 137 6.86 1.31 -20.13
N LYS A 138 7.21 0.98 -21.35
CA LYS A 138 6.93 -0.36 -21.88
C LYS A 138 7.63 -1.44 -21.04
N GLY A 139 6.88 -2.43 -20.62
CA GLY A 139 7.35 -3.52 -19.77
C GLY A 139 7.30 -3.22 -18.27
N ALA A 140 6.86 -2.04 -17.84
CA ALA A 140 6.70 -1.72 -16.42
C ALA A 140 5.65 -2.59 -15.73
N VAL A 141 5.78 -2.76 -14.43
CA VAL A 141 4.78 -3.33 -13.54
C VAL A 141 3.89 -2.20 -13.02
N VAL A 142 2.58 -2.33 -13.20
CA VAL A 142 1.61 -1.27 -12.89
C VAL A 142 0.66 -1.75 -11.79
N ILE A 143 0.67 -1.07 -10.65
CA ILE A 143 -0.12 -1.40 -9.48
C ILE A 143 -1.04 -0.24 -9.16
N ASP A 144 -2.33 -0.46 -9.31
CA ASP A 144 -3.36 0.55 -9.03
C ASP A 144 -4.02 0.25 -7.69
N ALA A 145 -3.77 1.10 -6.71
CA ALA A 145 -4.37 1.01 -5.37
C ALA A 145 -5.60 1.93 -5.21
N GLY A 146 -5.99 2.63 -6.26
CA GLY A 146 -7.19 3.45 -6.29
C GLY A 146 -8.46 2.61 -6.49
N TYR A 147 -9.56 3.12 -5.97
CA TYR A 147 -10.91 2.60 -6.27
C TYR A 147 -11.92 3.75 -6.23
N HIS A 148 -12.70 3.88 -7.29
CA HIS A 148 -13.69 4.93 -7.46
C HIS A 148 -15.07 4.35 -7.81
N PRO A 149 -16.18 5.11 -7.57
CA PRO A 149 -17.54 4.65 -7.86
C PRO A 149 -17.74 4.20 -9.31
N GLU A 150 -16.99 4.79 -10.24
CA GLU A 150 -17.00 4.47 -11.68
C GLU A 150 -16.32 3.12 -11.99
N LYS A 151 -15.94 2.35 -10.95
CA LYS A 151 -15.21 1.07 -11.06
C LYS A 151 -13.88 1.19 -11.80
N CYS A 152 -13.20 2.31 -11.63
CA CYS A 152 -11.83 2.54 -12.09
C CYS A 152 -10.91 2.85 -10.92
N GLY A 153 -9.61 2.84 -11.18
CA GLY A 153 -8.56 3.23 -10.24
C GLY A 153 -7.99 4.61 -10.51
N ASP A 154 -6.81 4.84 -9.95
CA ASP A 154 -6.03 6.06 -10.12
C ASP A 154 -5.25 6.08 -11.44
N ILE A 155 -5.08 4.92 -12.07
CA ILE A 155 -4.33 4.75 -13.32
C ILE A 155 -5.30 4.52 -14.47
N ASP A 156 -5.03 5.15 -15.61
CA ASP A 156 -5.74 4.85 -16.85
C ASP A 156 -5.22 3.50 -17.39
N LEU A 157 -6.05 2.47 -17.29
CA LEU A 157 -5.71 1.12 -17.73
C LEU A 157 -6.10 0.85 -19.19
N ASP A 158 -6.51 1.86 -19.95
CA ASP A 158 -6.87 1.68 -21.36
C ASP A 158 -5.65 1.21 -22.18
N ASN A 159 -5.74 0.03 -22.80
CA ASN A 159 -4.66 -0.66 -23.52
C ASN A 159 -3.41 -1.01 -22.67
N ILE A 160 -3.52 -1.04 -21.36
CA ILE A 160 -2.39 -1.30 -20.45
C ILE A 160 -1.72 -2.66 -20.72
N GLU A 161 -2.47 -3.65 -21.18
CA GLU A 161 -1.97 -5.00 -21.52
C GLU A 161 -0.94 -5.00 -22.67
N LYS A 162 -0.91 -3.93 -23.49
CA LYS A 162 0.08 -3.76 -24.57
C LYS A 162 1.35 -3.04 -24.09
N ILE A 163 1.29 -2.43 -22.92
CA ILE A 163 2.33 -1.55 -22.37
C ILE A 163 3.04 -2.24 -21.20
N ALA A 164 2.28 -2.66 -20.20
CA ALA A 164 2.79 -3.24 -18.96
C ALA A 164 3.16 -4.72 -19.11
N SER A 165 4.16 -5.17 -18.35
CA SER A 165 4.48 -6.60 -18.22
C SER A 165 3.54 -7.31 -17.24
N ALA A 166 3.05 -6.58 -16.26
CA ALA A 166 2.03 -7.01 -15.31
C ALA A 166 1.25 -5.80 -14.80
N TYR A 167 -0.01 -5.98 -14.51
CA TYR A 167 -0.82 -4.92 -13.91
C TYR A 167 -1.94 -5.47 -13.03
N THR A 168 -2.40 -4.68 -12.07
CA THR A 168 -3.56 -5.02 -11.24
C THR A 168 -4.84 -4.46 -11.89
N PRO A 169 -5.88 -5.27 -12.06
CA PRO A 169 -7.17 -4.77 -12.54
C PRO A 169 -7.88 -3.96 -11.44
N VAL A 170 -8.75 -3.05 -11.84
CA VAL A 170 -9.69 -2.35 -10.94
C VAL A 170 -11.11 -2.46 -11.53
N PRO A 171 -12.05 -3.10 -10.81
CA PRO A 171 -11.93 -3.79 -9.53
C PRO A 171 -11.24 -5.17 -9.62
N GLY A 172 -10.93 -5.75 -8.46
CA GLY A 172 -10.49 -7.15 -8.37
C GLY A 172 -8.99 -7.35 -8.15
N GLY A 173 -8.18 -6.28 -8.20
CA GLY A 173 -6.74 -6.32 -7.95
C GLY A 173 -6.37 -6.13 -6.48
N VAL A 174 -5.96 -4.93 -6.10
CA VAL A 174 -5.43 -4.61 -4.77
C VAL A 174 -6.49 -4.70 -3.65
N GLY A 175 -7.72 -4.27 -3.90
CA GLY A 175 -8.77 -4.24 -2.87
C GLY A 175 -8.98 -5.57 -2.14
N PRO A 176 -9.24 -6.70 -2.82
CA PRO A 176 -9.37 -8.01 -2.19
C PRO A 176 -8.13 -8.42 -1.37
N MET A 177 -6.94 -8.00 -1.79
CA MET A 177 -5.70 -8.30 -1.07
C MET A 177 -5.57 -7.51 0.22
N THR A 178 -6.07 -6.29 0.28
CA THR A 178 -6.15 -5.50 1.52
C THR A 178 -6.95 -6.25 2.58
N ILE A 179 -8.14 -6.71 2.24
CA ILE A 179 -9.02 -7.46 3.15
C ILE A 179 -8.37 -8.77 3.57
N ASN A 180 -7.83 -9.53 2.62
CA ASN A 180 -7.16 -10.80 2.90
C ASN A 180 -5.94 -10.61 3.82
N THR A 181 -5.18 -9.53 3.63
CA THR A 181 -4.02 -9.21 4.47
C THR A 181 -4.44 -8.85 5.90
N LEU A 182 -5.51 -8.07 6.07
CA LEU A 182 -6.06 -7.75 7.38
C LEU A 182 -6.46 -9.01 8.16
N ILE A 183 -7.16 -9.94 7.49
CA ILE A 183 -7.55 -11.21 8.10
C ILE A 183 -6.31 -12.03 8.46
N LEU A 184 -5.34 -12.14 7.58
CA LEU A 184 -4.08 -12.85 7.84
C LEU A 184 -3.32 -12.25 9.03
N GLN A 185 -3.14 -10.93 9.08
CA GLN A 185 -2.45 -10.27 10.19
C GLN A 185 -3.21 -10.44 11.52
N THR A 186 -4.54 -10.47 11.48
CA THR A 186 -5.36 -10.78 12.67
C THR A 186 -5.14 -12.22 13.16
N LEU A 187 -5.05 -13.18 12.24
CA LEU A 187 -4.74 -14.58 12.58
C LEU A 187 -3.34 -14.68 13.20
N LEU A 188 -2.33 -14.08 12.56
CA LEU A 188 -0.95 -14.08 13.08
C LEU A 188 -0.85 -13.44 14.47
N SER A 189 -1.63 -12.38 14.73
CA SER A 189 -1.70 -11.77 16.05
C SER A 189 -2.29 -12.72 17.10
N ALA A 190 -3.32 -13.48 16.74
CA ALA A 190 -3.91 -14.48 17.63
C ALA A 190 -2.94 -15.63 17.92
N GLU A 191 -2.22 -16.12 16.91
CA GLU A 191 -1.21 -17.17 17.05
C GLU A 191 -0.04 -16.72 17.94
N ARG A 192 0.46 -15.50 17.77
CA ARG A 192 1.50 -14.91 18.65
C ARG A 192 1.01 -14.81 20.09
N ALA A 193 -0.22 -14.41 20.32
CA ALA A 193 -0.80 -14.30 21.66
C ALA A 193 -1.01 -15.67 22.33
N ALA A 194 -1.24 -16.73 21.56
CA ALA A 194 -1.38 -18.09 22.06
C ALA A 194 -0.04 -18.78 22.38
N SER A 195 1.06 -18.28 21.81
CA SER A 195 2.42 -18.83 21.98
C SER A 195 3.18 -18.19 23.14
N ASN A 196 2.66 -17.12 23.74
CA ASN A 196 3.19 -16.40 24.90
C ASN A 196 2.40 -16.76 26.17
#